data_6c68242b9002c08e5153c5dc6eb62e1c
#
_entry.id   6c68242b9002c08e5153c5dc6eb62e1c
#
_cell.length_a   1.000
_cell.length_b   1.000
_cell.length_c   1.000
_cell.angle_alpha   90.00
_cell.angle_beta   90.00
_cell.angle_gamma   90.00
#
_symmetry.space_group_name_H-M   'P 1'
#
loop_
_entity.id
_entity.type
_entity.pdbx_description
1 polymer ?
#
loop_
_entity_poly.entity_id
_entity_poly.type
_entity_poly.pdbx_seq_one_letter_code
_entity_poly.pdbx_strand_id
1 'polypeptide(L)'
;VGSDLPKAQLGLNIGADWKGFDLNLFFNSIIRDAWNNSKFYTDFFPLWTGNHGTQLLDAAKAYEDYLRTGYYASDVPAPTVDNSNSENEGSQYYIEDGSFLRLKTLTVGYTLPRKIQDKLFLKNARIYFQAQNLFTITRYSGADPEGLGYPYALPRQYTFGIQFGF
;
A
#
# COMPACT_ATOMS: atom_id res chain seq x y z
N VAL A 1 -18.59 7.08 12.04
CA VAL A 1 -18.35 6.14 10.94
C VAL A 1 -17.41 6.82 9.96
N GLY A 2 -16.36 6.18 9.49
CA GLY A 2 -15.39 6.73 8.57
C GLY A 2 -15.92 6.90 7.15
N SER A 3 -15.14 7.56 6.29
CA SER A 3 -15.44 7.74 4.87
C SER A 3 -14.20 7.39 4.05
N ASP A 4 -14.37 6.60 3.01
CA ASP A 4 -13.32 6.24 2.04
C ASP A 4 -12.99 7.36 1.04
N LEU A 5 -13.81 8.43 1.07
CA LEU A 5 -13.52 9.62 0.28
C LEU A 5 -12.26 10.32 0.80
N PRO A 6 -11.35 10.72 -0.09
CA PRO A 6 -10.16 11.45 0.31
C PRO A 6 -10.49 12.77 1.02
N LYS A 7 -9.97 12.95 2.25
CA LYS A 7 -9.99 14.24 2.96
C LYS A 7 -8.99 15.21 2.33
N ALA A 8 -7.87 14.68 1.83
CA ALA A 8 -6.88 15.42 1.05
C ALA A 8 -6.10 14.48 0.14
N GLN A 9 -5.65 14.99 -0.99
CA GLN A 9 -4.72 14.33 -1.89
C GLN A 9 -3.58 15.28 -2.22
N LEU A 10 -2.35 14.80 -2.09
CA LEU A 10 -1.13 15.58 -2.27
C LEU A 10 -0.21 14.90 -3.28
N GLY A 11 0.38 15.69 -4.18
CA GLY A 11 1.41 15.26 -5.11
C GLY A 11 2.65 16.14 -4.94
N LEU A 12 3.85 15.53 -4.85
CA LEU A 12 5.11 16.23 -4.78
C LEU A 12 6.07 15.69 -5.82
N ASN A 13 6.52 16.58 -6.72
CA ASN A 13 7.60 16.31 -7.67
C ASN A 13 8.89 16.96 -7.21
N ILE A 14 9.98 16.18 -7.20
CA ILE A 14 11.33 16.67 -6.92
C ILE A 14 12.20 16.29 -8.11
N GLY A 15 12.80 17.29 -8.76
CA GLY A 15 13.73 17.12 -9.87
C GLY A 15 15.09 17.72 -9.53
N ALA A 16 16.17 17.08 -9.99
CA ALA A 16 17.52 17.60 -9.88
C ALA A 16 18.38 17.16 -11.08
N ASP A 17 19.18 18.09 -11.60
CA ASP A 17 20.12 17.83 -12.69
C ASP A 17 21.54 18.19 -12.24
N TRP A 18 22.50 17.30 -12.48
CA TRP A 18 23.89 17.55 -12.12
C TRP A 18 24.87 16.78 -12.99
N LYS A 19 25.70 17.50 -13.75
CA LYS A 19 26.79 16.93 -14.58
C LYS A 19 26.36 15.76 -15.48
N GLY A 20 25.20 15.88 -16.11
CA GLY A 20 24.64 14.85 -16.99
C GLY A 20 23.77 13.81 -16.30
N PHE A 21 23.75 13.76 -14.98
CA PHE A 21 22.75 13.01 -14.22
C PHE A 21 21.45 13.82 -14.12
N ASP A 22 20.33 13.13 -14.26
CA ASP A 22 19.00 13.64 -13.96
C ASP A 22 18.32 12.71 -12.92
N LEU A 23 17.64 13.31 -11.96
CA LEU A 23 16.85 12.64 -10.96
C LEU A 23 15.44 13.21 -10.99
N ASN A 24 14.44 12.35 -11.00
CA ASN A 24 13.04 12.74 -10.79
C ASN A 24 12.38 11.81 -9.79
N LEU A 25 11.71 12.39 -8.79
CA LEU A 25 10.94 11.70 -7.76
C LEU A 25 9.52 12.22 -7.78
N PHE A 26 8.55 11.33 -7.86
CA PHE A 26 7.14 11.67 -7.69
C PHE A 26 6.56 10.94 -6.48
N PHE A 27 6.14 11.72 -5.49
CA PHE A 27 5.41 11.25 -4.32
C PHE A 27 3.92 11.52 -4.47
N ASN A 28 3.11 10.55 -4.08
CA ASN A 28 1.67 10.67 -3.94
C ASN A 28 1.26 10.33 -2.51
N SER A 29 0.36 11.12 -1.95
CA SER A 29 -0.22 10.92 -0.63
C SER A 29 -1.72 11.12 -0.68
N ILE A 30 -2.46 10.27 0.02
CA ILE A 30 -3.89 10.41 0.22
C ILE A 30 -4.15 10.29 1.72
N ILE A 31 -4.98 11.18 2.24
CA ILE A 31 -5.45 11.18 3.63
C ILE A 31 -6.92 10.77 3.62
N ARG A 32 -7.25 9.62 4.19
CA ARG A 32 -8.62 9.08 4.26
C ARG A 32 -8.74 7.99 5.31
N ASP A 33 -9.97 7.67 5.68
CA ASP A 33 -10.28 6.40 6.30
C ASP A 33 -10.46 5.34 5.21
N ALA A 34 -10.29 4.07 5.53
CA ALA A 34 -10.43 2.98 4.58
C ALA A 34 -11.11 1.77 5.21
N TRP A 35 -12.04 1.17 4.48
CA TRP A 35 -12.54 -0.16 4.78
C TRP A 35 -11.46 -1.20 4.47
N ASN A 36 -11.11 -2.03 5.45
CA ASN A 36 -10.11 -3.07 5.28
C ASN A 36 -10.78 -4.38 4.82
N ASN A 37 -10.87 -4.57 3.51
CA ASN A 37 -11.37 -5.81 2.94
C ASN A 37 -10.56 -7.05 3.35
N SER A 38 -9.24 -6.93 3.44
CA SER A 38 -8.41 -8.06 3.87
C SER A 38 -8.77 -8.52 5.26
N LYS A 39 -8.93 -7.58 6.20
CA LYS A 39 -9.35 -7.87 7.57
C LYS A 39 -10.74 -8.49 7.62
N PHE A 40 -11.70 -7.97 6.84
CA PHE A 40 -13.04 -8.53 6.74
C PHE A 40 -12.99 -10.00 6.29
N TYR A 41 -12.29 -10.31 5.20
CA TYR A 41 -12.20 -11.67 4.66
C TYR A 41 -11.33 -12.61 5.49
N THR A 42 -10.33 -12.13 6.19
CA THR A 42 -9.45 -13.00 7.00
C THR A 42 -9.93 -13.22 8.42
N ASP A 43 -10.75 -12.32 8.96
CA ASP A 43 -11.17 -12.43 10.35
C ASP A 43 -12.46 -13.26 10.50
N PHE A 44 -13.52 -12.86 9.83
CA PHE A 44 -14.84 -13.42 10.11
C PHE A 44 -15.55 -14.01 8.89
N PHE A 45 -15.10 -13.75 7.68
CA PHE A 45 -15.79 -14.22 6.48
C PHE A 45 -14.94 -15.16 5.65
N PRO A 46 -15.42 -16.35 5.31
CA PRO A 46 -16.45 -17.16 5.97
C PRO A 46 -15.82 -17.95 7.13
N LEU A 47 -16.45 -17.95 8.28
CA LEU A 47 -15.92 -18.53 9.53
C LEU A 47 -15.56 -20.01 9.45
N TRP A 48 -16.23 -20.80 8.62
CA TRP A 48 -16.01 -22.24 8.52
C TRP A 48 -15.19 -22.69 7.31
N THR A 49 -14.80 -21.76 6.44
CA THR A 49 -14.07 -22.10 5.21
C THR A 49 -12.90 -21.14 5.02
N GLY A 50 -11.70 -21.59 5.20
CA GLY A 50 -10.51 -20.82 4.93
C GLY A 50 -9.60 -20.57 6.12
N ASN A 51 -8.55 -19.83 5.89
CA ASN A 51 -7.59 -19.43 6.90
C ASN A 51 -7.96 -18.07 7.46
N HIS A 52 -7.98 -17.97 8.77
CA HIS A 52 -8.26 -16.74 9.49
C HIS A 52 -6.98 -15.97 9.84
N GLY A 53 -7.11 -14.67 10.13
CA GLY A 53 -6.03 -13.85 10.62
C GLY A 53 -5.60 -14.25 12.04
N THR A 54 -4.34 -14.03 12.38
CA THR A 54 -3.78 -14.37 13.70
C THR A 54 -4.41 -13.58 14.86
N GLN A 55 -5.04 -12.44 14.57
CA GLN A 55 -5.77 -11.62 15.54
C GLN A 55 -6.95 -12.37 16.17
N LEU A 56 -7.53 -13.38 15.51
CA LEU A 56 -8.56 -14.22 16.11
C LEU A 56 -8.06 -15.09 17.27
N LEU A 57 -6.77 -15.32 17.39
CA LEU A 57 -6.18 -15.98 18.56
C LEU A 57 -6.36 -15.14 19.82
N ASP A 58 -6.26 -13.82 19.70
CA ASP A 58 -6.49 -12.89 20.81
C ASP A 58 -7.96 -12.85 21.20
N ALA A 59 -8.87 -12.92 20.24
CA ALA A 59 -10.30 -13.06 20.48
C ALA A 59 -10.65 -14.38 21.19
N ALA A 60 -10.07 -15.50 20.74
CA ALA A 60 -10.28 -16.81 21.36
C ALA A 60 -9.81 -16.81 22.83
N LYS A 61 -8.63 -16.28 23.09
CA LYS A 61 -8.09 -16.15 24.47
C LYS A 61 -8.96 -15.25 25.34
N ALA A 62 -9.39 -14.11 24.82
CA ALA A 62 -10.27 -13.20 25.52
C ALA A 62 -11.64 -13.83 25.83
N TYR A 63 -12.14 -14.70 24.94
CA TYR A 63 -13.36 -15.46 25.17
C TYR A 63 -13.21 -16.52 26.27
N GLU A 64 -12.10 -17.23 26.33
CA GLU A 64 -11.78 -18.15 27.44
C GLU A 64 -11.74 -17.40 28.79
N ASP A 65 -11.11 -16.22 28.82
CA ASP A 65 -11.07 -15.39 30.00
C ASP A 65 -12.47 -14.85 30.37
N TYR A 66 -13.29 -14.50 29.37
CA TYR A 66 -14.68 -14.10 29.59
C TYR A 66 -15.52 -15.19 30.27
N LEU A 67 -15.38 -16.43 29.81
CA LEU A 67 -16.12 -17.56 30.45
C LEU A 67 -15.77 -17.74 31.93
N ARG A 68 -14.56 -17.33 32.34
CA ARG A 68 -14.07 -17.42 33.73
C ARG A 68 -14.40 -16.18 34.55
N THR A 69 -14.32 -14.98 33.96
CA THR A 69 -14.36 -13.69 34.68
C THR A 69 -15.61 -12.87 34.40
N GLY A 70 -16.36 -13.19 33.35
CA GLY A 70 -17.48 -12.38 32.86
C GLY A 70 -17.07 -11.11 32.13
N TYR A 71 -15.76 -10.89 31.87
CA TYR A 71 -15.25 -9.71 31.21
C TYR A 71 -14.47 -10.07 29.91
N TYR A 72 -14.89 -9.50 28.79
CA TYR A 72 -14.23 -9.68 27.48
C TYR A 72 -13.21 -8.56 27.24
N ALA A 73 -11.93 -8.90 27.20
CA ALA A 73 -10.81 -7.95 27.16
C ALA A 73 -10.10 -7.93 25.79
N SER A 74 -10.85 -7.86 24.71
CA SER A 74 -10.28 -7.72 23.35
C SER A 74 -11.07 -6.72 22.52
N ASP A 75 -10.35 -5.98 21.66
CA ASP A 75 -10.96 -5.13 20.63
C ASP A 75 -11.45 -5.95 19.42
N VAL A 76 -11.03 -7.22 19.33
CA VAL A 76 -11.48 -8.15 18.29
C VAL A 76 -12.78 -8.80 18.76
N PRO A 77 -13.88 -8.71 18.00
CA PRO A 77 -15.15 -9.37 18.36
C PRO A 77 -14.98 -10.88 18.55
N ALA A 78 -15.75 -11.46 19.46
CA ALA A 78 -15.75 -12.91 19.66
C ALA A 78 -16.37 -13.60 18.44
N PRO A 79 -15.64 -14.47 17.72
CA PRO A 79 -16.15 -15.12 16.53
C PRO A 79 -17.19 -16.18 16.90
N THR A 80 -18.25 -16.29 16.09
CA THR A 80 -19.26 -17.35 16.19
C THR A 80 -19.42 -18.07 14.88
N VAL A 81 -19.63 -19.38 14.91
CA VAL A 81 -19.75 -20.21 13.69
C VAL A 81 -20.99 -19.83 12.87
N ASP A 82 -22.04 -19.41 13.53
CA ASP A 82 -23.34 -19.04 12.95
C ASP A 82 -23.55 -17.54 12.77
N ASN A 83 -22.49 -16.74 12.99
CA ASN A 83 -22.57 -15.27 13.00
C ASN A 83 -23.62 -14.69 13.95
N SER A 84 -23.88 -15.35 15.07
CA SER A 84 -24.89 -14.91 16.04
C SER A 84 -24.56 -13.57 16.71
N ASN A 85 -23.30 -13.17 16.70
CA ASN A 85 -22.83 -11.85 17.16
C ASN A 85 -22.78 -10.79 16.03
N SER A 86 -23.22 -11.13 14.81
CA SER A 86 -23.15 -10.24 13.64
C SER A 86 -21.73 -9.72 13.35
N GLU A 87 -20.71 -10.49 13.67
CA GLU A 87 -19.30 -10.08 13.54
C GLU A 87 -18.86 -9.92 12.09
N ASN A 88 -19.54 -10.54 11.13
CA ASN A 88 -19.29 -10.37 9.70
C ASN A 88 -20.12 -9.26 9.05
N GLU A 89 -20.88 -8.49 9.83
CA GLU A 89 -21.59 -7.35 9.36
C GLU A 89 -20.69 -6.10 9.25
N GLY A 90 -21.12 -5.14 8.42
CA GLY A 90 -20.38 -3.90 8.25
C GLY A 90 -20.28 -3.09 9.55
N SER A 91 -19.11 -3.03 10.15
CA SER A 91 -18.88 -2.36 11.41
C SER A 91 -17.66 -1.45 11.40
N GLN A 92 -17.54 -0.59 12.40
CA GLN A 92 -16.37 0.29 12.59
C GLN A 92 -15.07 -0.50 12.80
N TYR A 93 -15.15 -1.75 13.23
CA TYR A 93 -14.00 -2.64 13.41
C TYR A 93 -13.15 -2.77 12.13
N TYR A 94 -13.78 -2.71 10.96
CA TYR A 94 -13.11 -2.84 9.66
C TYR A 94 -12.61 -1.52 9.09
N ILE A 95 -12.89 -0.39 9.75
CA ILE A 95 -12.46 0.93 9.29
C ILE A 95 -11.12 1.27 9.93
N GLU A 96 -10.13 1.57 9.11
CA GLU A 96 -8.77 1.91 9.53
C GLU A 96 -8.32 3.24 8.91
N ASP A 97 -7.21 3.77 9.43
CA ASP A 97 -6.50 4.88 8.79
C ASP A 97 -5.88 4.39 7.47
N GLY A 98 -6.54 4.67 6.36
CA GLY A 98 -6.10 4.35 5.00
C GLY A 98 -5.17 5.40 4.40
N SER A 99 -4.66 6.33 5.20
CA SER A 99 -3.72 7.35 4.74
C SER A 99 -2.37 6.74 4.39
N PHE A 100 -1.74 7.26 3.34
CA PHE A 100 -0.44 6.79 2.90
C PHE A 100 0.40 7.87 2.23
N LEU A 101 1.71 7.67 2.22
CA LEU A 101 2.68 8.36 1.38
C LEU A 101 3.44 7.32 0.55
N ARG A 102 3.40 7.45 -0.78
CA ARG A 102 4.04 6.52 -1.72
C ARG A 102 5.02 7.23 -2.64
N LEU A 103 6.23 6.68 -2.78
CA LEU A 103 7.11 7.02 -3.89
C LEU A 103 6.61 6.28 -5.14
N LYS A 104 5.79 6.99 -5.94
CA LYS A 104 5.15 6.47 -7.16
C LYS A 104 6.14 6.23 -8.26
N THR A 105 7.06 7.18 -8.46
CA THR A 105 8.06 7.10 -9.53
C THR A 105 9.38 7.64 -9.02
N LEU A 106 10.43 6.87 -9.24
CA LEU A 106 11.82 7.29 -9.16
C LEU A 106 12.41 7.09 -10.56
N THR A 107 13.01 8.13 -11.12
CA THR A 107 13.79 8.03 -12.36
C THR A 107 15.17 8.62 -12.12
N VAL A 108 16.20 7.85 -12.47
CA VAL A 108 17.59 8.31 -12.51
C VAL A 108 18.10 8.10 -13.91
N GLY A 109 18.55 9.17 -14.54
CA GLY A 109 19.12 9.15 -15.89
C GLY A 109 20.57 9.64 -15.90
N TYR A 110 21.29 9.23 -16.91
CA TYR A 110 22.61 9.77 -17.23
C TYR A 110 22.73 10.01 -18.73
N THR A 111 22.91 11.27 -19.10
CA THR A 111 23.18 11.68 -20.48
C THR A 111 24.67 11.64 -20.74
N LEU A 112 25.08 10.88 -21.73
CA LEU A 112 26.48 10.71 -22.08
C LEU A 112 27.10 12.05 -22.49
N PRO A 113 28.39 12.31 -22.15
CA PRO A 113 29.10 13.51 -22.59
C PRO A 113 29.18 13.61 -24.12
N ARG A 114 29.13 14.83 -24.65
CA ARG A 114 29.21 15.07 -26.13
C ARG A 114 30.36 14.38 -26.80
N LYS A 115 31.55 14.34 -26.17
CA LYS A 115 32.73 13.63 -26.70
C LYS A 115 32.48 12.13 -27.02
N ILE A 116 31.59 11.49 -26.25
CA ILE A 116 31.23 10.08 -26.50
C ILE A 116 30.12 10.01 -27.52
N GLN A 117 29.13 10.92 -27.46
CA GLN A 117 28.04 10.98 -28.43
C GLN A 117 28.56 11.21 -29.85
N ASP A 118 29.49 12.14 -30.05
CA ASP A 118 30.11 12.44 -31.33
C ASP A 118 30.86 11.24 -31.92
N LYS A 119 31.58 10.46 -31.10
CA LYS A 119 32.25 9.22 -31.53
C LYS A 119 31.27 8.12 -31.96
N LEU A 120 30.07 8.14 -31.44
CA LEU A 120 29.02 7.18 -31.78
C LEU A 120 28.07 7.68 -32.87
N PHE A 121 28.33 8.87 -33.43
CA PHE A 121 27.45 9.53 -34.40
C PHE A 121 26.03 9.76 -33.89
N LEU A 122 25.88 10.03 -32.57
CA LEU A 122 24.61 10.28 -31.93
C LEU A 122 24.46 11.76 -31.55
N LYS A 123 23.25 12.31 -31.71
CA LYS A 123 22.93 13.66 -31.25
C LYS A 123 22.59 13.66 -29.76
N ASN A 124 22.05 12.56 -29.29
CA ASN A 124 21.74 12.37 -27.86
C ASN A 124 21.86 10.90 -27.50
N ALA A 125 22.39 10.62 -26.33
CA ALA A 125 22.42 9.27 -25.75
C ALA A 125 22.21 9.37 -24.24
N ARG A 126 21.16 8.73 -23.72
CA ARG A 126 20.81 8.71 -22.30
C ARG A 126 20.50 7.29 -21.88
N ILE A 127 21.07 6.89 -20.74
CA ILE A 127 20.76 5.64 -20.06
C ILE A 127 19.92 6.00 -18.84
N TYR A 128 18.87 5.26 -18.54
CA TYR A 128 18.06 5.54 -17.37
C TYR A 128 17.60 4.29 -16.66
N PHE A 129 17.36 4.45 -15.38
CA PHE A 129 16.67 3.50 -14.52
C PHE A 129 15.41 4.16 -13.98
N GLN A 130 14.32 3.43 -14.01
CA GLN A 130 13.04 3.86 -13.43
C GLN A 130 12.52 2.78 -12.49
N ALA A 131 12.06 3.20 -11.33
CA ALA A 131 11.32 2.35 -10.40
C ALA A 131 9.93 2.94 -10.15
N GLN A 132 8.92 2.07 -10.06
CA GLN A 132 7.55 2.46 -9.73
C GLN A 132 7.11 1.76 -8.45
N ASN A 133 6.29 2.46 -7.64
CA ASN A 133 5.74 2.01 -6.36
C ASN A 133 6.83 1.47 -5.41
N LEU A 134 7.99 2.15 -5.34
CA LEU A 134 9.19 1.65 -4.69
C LEU A 134 8.97 1.38 -3.20
N PHE A 135 8.32 2.30 -2.50
CA PHE A 135 7.89 2.11 -1.12
C PHE A 135 6.62 2.89 -0.80
N THR A 136 5.92 2.43 0.24
CA THR A 136 4.73 3.05 0.79
C THR A 136 4.85 3.12 2.30
N ILE A 137 4.58 4.29 2.86
CA ILE A 137 4.48 4.51 4.31
C ILE A 137 3.00 4.63 4.62
N THR A 138 2.48 3.75 5.46
CA THR A 138 1.06 3.72 5.84
C THR A 138 0.88 3.02 7.19
N ARG A 139 -0.25 3.26 7.84
CA ARG A 139 -0.73 2.51 9.01
C ARG A 139 -1.80 1.49 8.64
N TYR A 140 -2.25 1.49 7.39
CA TYR A 140 -3.25 0.55 6.90
C TYR A 140 -2.72 -0.88 6.94
N SER A 141 -3.45 -1.79 7.58
CA SER A 141 -3.04 -3.18 7.76
C SER A 141 -3.40 -4.08 6.57
N GLY A 142 -4.22 -3.61 5.64
CA GLY A 142 -4.58 -4.33 4.43
C GLY A 142 -3.46 -4.37 3.39
N ALA A 143 -3.73 -5.05 2.27
CA ALA A 143 -2.73 -5.34 1.24
C ALA A 143 -2.17 -4.07 0.55
N ASP A 144 -3.02 -3.08 0.27
CA ASP A 144 -2.61 -1.81 -0.36
C ASP A 144 -3.58 -0.69 0.00
N PRO A 145 -3.10 0.43 0.61
CA PRO A 145 -3.96 1.54 1.00
C PRO A 145 -4.49 2.35 -0.18
N GLU A 146 -3.92 2.23 -1.38
CA GLU A 146 -4.37 2.95 -2.57
C GLU A 146 -5.51 2.20 -3.26
N GLY A 147 -5.41 0.89 -3.37
CA GLY A 147 -6.43 0.02 -3.93
C GLY A 147 -7.39 -0.47 -2.86
N LEU A 148 -8.45 0.28 -2.55
CA LEU A 148 -9.48 -0.13 -1.58
C LEU A 148 -10.37 -1.29 -2.06
N GLY A 149 -10.20 -1.72 -3.30
CA GLY A 149 -10.82 -2.92 -3.83
C GLY A 149 -10.07 -4.19 -3.41
N TYR A 150 -10.37 -5.27 -4.08
CA TYR A 150 -9.84 -6.60 -3.81
C TYR A 150 -8.29 -6.69 -3.92
N PRO A 151 -7.65 -7.63 -3.28
CA PRO A 151 -6.48 -7.58 -2.41
C PRO A 151 -5.12 -7.62 -3.09
N TYR A 152 -4.95 -7.17 -4.31
CA TYR A 152 -3.61 -7.16 -4.91
C TYR A 152 -2.94 -5.81 -4.70
N ALA A 153 -1.87 -5.82 -3.92
CA ALA A 153 -0.98 -4.67 -3.80
C ALA A 153 -0.41 -4.28 -5.17
N LEU A 154 -0.27 -2.97 -5.42
CA LEU A 154 0.37 -2.49 -6.63
C LEU A 154 1.80 -3.03 -6.72
N PRO A 155 2.20 -3.67 -7.83
CA PRO A 155 3.52 -4.25 -7.97
C PRO A 155 4.59 -3.16 -8.01
N ARG A 156 5.77 -3.49 -7.48
CA ARG A 156 6.98 -2.72 -7.74
C ARG A 156 7.47 -3.07 -9.13
N GLN A 157 7.75 -2.05 -9.94
CA GLN A 157 8.25 -2.24 -11.30
C GLN A 157 9.61 -1.56 -11.44
N TYR A 158 10.55 -2.24 -12.08
CA TYR A 158 11.88 -1.74 -12.37
C TYR A 158 12.12 -1.79 -13.87
N THR A 159 12.53 -0.67 -14.43
CA THR A 159 12.75 -0.51 -15.87
C THR A 159 14.15 0.06 -16.10
N PHE A 160 14.91 -0.58 -16.97
CA PHE A 160 16.15 -0.04 -17.51
C PHE A 160 15.93 0.32 -18.97
N GLY A 161 16.39 1.46 -19.38
CA GLY A 161 16.21 1.91 -20.75
C GLY A 161 17.39 2.72 -21.25
N ILE A 162 17.49 2.75 -22.58
CA ILE A 162 18.47 3.54 -23.31
C ILE A 162 17.71 4.33 -24.37
N GLN A 163 18.01 5.63 -24.47
CA GLN A 163 17.45 6.54 -25.46
C GLN A 163 18.56 7.04 -26.39
N PHE A 164 18.33 6.94 -27.67
CA PHE A 164 19.23 7.44 -28.71
C PHE A 164 18.53 8.46 -29.60
N GLY A 165 19.23 9.52 -29.96
CA GLY A 165 18.84 10.48 -31.02
C GLY A 165 19.92 10.53 -32.07
N PHE A 166 19.53 10.50 -33.35
CA PHE A 166 20.40 10.59 -34.54
C PHE A 166 20.29 11.93 -35.20
#